data_e31b3526e0da652f64f92ec2a3a3844d
#
_entry.id   e31b3526e0da652f64f92ec2a3a3844d
#
_cell.length_a   1.000
_cell.length_b   1.000
_cell.length_c   1.000
_cell.angle_alpha   90.00
_cell.angle_beta   90.00
_cell.angle_gamma   90.00
#
_symmetry.space_group_name_H-M   'P 1'
#
loop_
_entity.id
_entity.type
_entity.pdbx_description
1 polymer ?
#
loop_
_entity_poly.entity_id
_entity_poly.type
_entity_poly.pdbx_seq_one_letter_code
_entity_poly.pdbx_strand_id
1 'polypeptide(L)'
;MEAMFKHRGKADSIIGKKNISNYESIYNHISSLQNKKTLPFDGKYLSDNELASNIYKKKYYIKDLNNQIIESCPEDVFKRVSSFIAASETSTSKQKKWAEIFYKDLYNGYFLPGGRVFAGAGDIYRLKTLANCFVSKIEKDEI
;
A
#
# COMPACT_ATOMS: atom_id res chain seq x y z
N MET A 1 -10.47 -12.80 -5.92
CA MET A 1 -9.05 -12.51 -5.68
C MET A 1 -8.75 -11.09 -6.15
N GLU A 2 -8.03 -10.39 -5.36
CA GLU A 2 -7.67 -9.02 -5.65
C GLU A 2 -6.77 -8.94 -6.89
N ALA A 3 -7.05 -7.95 -7.77
CA ALA A 3 -6.31 -7.75 -9.00
C ALA A 3 -4.81 -7.55 -8.76
N MET A 4 -4.44 -6.99 -7.60
CA MET A 4 -3.06 -6.69 -7.24
C MET A 4 -2.14 -7.91 -7.29
N PHE A 5 -2.55 -9.06 -6.76
CA PHE A 5 -1.69 -10.23 -6.64
C PHE A 5 -1.76 -11.19 -7.83
N LYS A 6 -2.55 -10.85 -8.86
CA LYS A 6 -2.76 -11.72 -10.02
C LYS A 6 -1.48 -11.98 -10.84
N HIS A 7 -0.55 -11.05 -10.86
CA HIS A 7 0.68 -11.10 -11.67
C HIS A 7 1.93 -10.83 -10.83
N ARG A 8 2.09 -11.57 -9.73
CA ARG A 8 3.15 -11.31 -8.74
C ARG A 8 4.55 -11.81 -9.10
N GLY A 9 4.75 -12.44 -10.26
CA GLY A 9 6.02 -13.10 -10.58
C GLY A 9 7.28 -12.24 -10.46
N LYS A 10 7.23 -10.97 -10.90
CA LYS A 10 8.35 -10.04 -10.72
C LYS A 10 8.51 -9.57 -9.27
N ALA A 11 7.43 -9.49 -8.52
CA ALA A 11 7.46 -9.05 -7.14
C ALA A 11 8.21 -10.05 -6.23
N ASP A 12 8.13 -11.33 -6.53
CA ASP A 12 8.87 -12.36 -5.80
C ASP A 12 10.38 -12.13 -5.83
N SER A 13 10.91 -11.58 -6.94
CA SER A 13 12.34 -11.25 -7.07
C SER A 13 12.74 -9.94 -6.39
N ILE A 14 11.81 -8.99 -6.24
CA ILE A 14 12.05 -7.66 -5.67
C ILE A 14 11.88 -7.67 -4.15
N ILE A 15 10.79 -8.25 -3.66
CA ILE A 15 10.39 -8.19 -2.24
C ILE A 15 10.77 -9.47 -1.50
N GLY A 16 10.92 -10.59 -2.21
CA GLY A 16 11.14 -11.92 -1.66
C GLY A 16 9.83 -12.69 -1.43
N LYS A 17 9.85 -13.98 -1.73
CA LYS A 17 8.66 -14.84 -1.70
C LYS A 17 7.95 -14.86 -0.33
N LYS A 18 8.73 -14.92 0.75
CA LYS A 18 8.17 -14.94 2.10
C LYS A 18 7.44 -13.64 2.43
N ASN A 19 8.07 -12.52 2.11
CA ASN A 19 7.51 -11.20 2.41
C ASN A 19 6.23 -10.94 1.61
N ILE A 20 6.22 -11.34 0.34
CA ILE A 20 5.03 -11.15 -0.50
C ILE A 20 3.89 -12.08 -0.07
N SER A 21 4.19 -13.30 0.38
CA SER A 21 3.18 -14.21 0.91
C SER A 21 2.56 -13.70 2.21
N ASN A 22 3.38 -13.15 3.10
CA ASN A 22 2.89 -12.49 4.32
C ASN A 22 2.01 -11.28 3.97
N TYR A 23 2.46 -10.44 3.08
CA TYR A 23 1.71 -9.27 2.62
C TYR A 23 0.36 -9.68 2.01
N GLU A 24 0.34 -10.65 1.10
CA GLU A 24 -0.89 -11.16 0.48
C GLU A 24 -1.87 -11.70 1.52
N SER A 25 -1.37 -12.49 2.47
CA SER A 25 -2.19 -13.04 3.55
C SER A 25 -2.84 -11.94 4.39
N ILE A 26 -2.08 -10.92 4.78
CA ILE A 26 -2.59 -9.81 5.58
C ILE A 26 -3.53 -8.92 4.76
N TYR A 27 -3.22 -8.67 3.50
CA TYR A 27 -4.09 -7.94 2.58
C TYR A 27 -5.46 -8.61 2.45
N ASN A 28 -5.48 -9.93 2.28
CA ASN A 28 -6.73 -10.70 2.21
C ASN A 28 -7.49 -10.69 3.54
N HIS A 29 -6.77 -10.70 4.67
CA HIS A 29 -7.38 -10.56 5.99
C HIS A 29 -8.11 -9.23 6.14
N ILE A 30 -7.47 -8.11 5.79
CA ILE A 30 -8.12 -6.79 5.83
C ILE A 30 -9.29 -6.73 4.86
N SER A 31 -9.17 -7.27 3.65
CA SER A 31 -10.28 -7.35 2.69
C SER A 31 -11.49 -8.10 3.28
N SER A 32 -11.24 -9.21 3.97
CA SER A 32 -12.29 -9.98 4.65
C SER A 32 -13.00 -9.15 5.73
N LEU A 33 -12.24 -8.39 6.52
CA LEU A 33 -12.82 -7.53 7.55
C LEU A 33 -13.62 -6.36 6.97
N GLN A 34 -13.20 -5.82 5.84
CA GLN A 34 -13.95 -4.81 5.10
C GLN A 34 -15.28 -5.39 4.61
N ASN A 35 -15.27 -6.58 4.02
CA ASN A 35 -16.47 -7.24 3.52
C ASN A 35 -17.47 -7.58 4.64
N LYS A 36 -16.98 -7.94 5.82
CA LYS A 36 -17.79 -8.21 7.02
C LYS A 36 -18.21 -6.94 7.76
N LYS A 37 -17.82 -5.77 7.27
CA LYS A 37 -18.07 -4.45 7.91
C LYS A 37 -17.46 -4.34 9.31
N THR A 38 -16.49 -5.15 9.65
CA THR A 38 -15.73 -5.04 10.91
C THR A 38 -14.76 -3.86 10.85
N LEU A 39 -14.20 -3.59 9.66
CA LEU A 39 -13.45 -2.37 9.37
C LEU A 39 -14.29 -1.44 8.49
N PRO A 40 -14.17 -0.11 8.66
CA PRO A 40 -14.93 0.84 7.87
C PRO A 40 -14.50 0.78 6.39
N PHE A 41 -15.47 0.61 5.52
CA PHE A 41 -15.27 0.59 4.08
C PHE A 41 -16.62 0.82 3.38
N ASP A 42 -16.76 1.94 2.67
CA ASP A 42 -17.89 2.21 1.80
C ASP A 42 -17.48 2.59 0.37
N GLY A 43 -16.19 2.69 0.12
CA GLY A 43 -15.64 3.07 -1.17
C GLY A 43 -15.81 4.55 -1.50
N LYS A 44 -16.26 5.37 -0.55
CA LYS A 44 -16.60 6.77 -0.75
C LYS A 44 -15.75 7.75 0.04
N TYR A 45 -14.69 7.29 0.68
CA TYR A 45 -13.80 8.15 1.44
C TYR A 45 -13.28 9.29 0.56
N LEU A 46 -13.51 10.54 0.97
CA LEU A 46 -13.17 11.76 0.21
C LEU A 46 -13.79 11.85 -1.21
N SER A 47 -14.84 11.08 -1.50
CA SER A 47 -15.45 11.07 -2.83
C SER A 47 -16.11 12.41 -3.23
N ASP A 48 -16.49 13.21 -2.28
CA ASP A 48 -17.03 14.57 -2.46
C ASP A 48 -15.96 15.65 -2.60
N ASN A 49 -14.69 15.30 -2.43
CA ASN A 49 -13.55 16.21 -2.59
C ASN A 49 -12.82 15.90 -3.89
N GLU A 50 -13.10 16.70 -4.92
CA GLU A 50 -12.52 16.51 -6.25
C GLU A 50 -11.00 16.64 -6.26
N LEU A 51 -10.45 17.62 -5.52
CA LEU A 51 -9.00 17.81 -5.44
C LEU A 51 -8.31 16.59 -4.82
N ALA A 52 -8.83 16.09 -3.72
CA ALA A 52 -8.30 14.90 -3.06
C ALA A 52 -8.39 13.68 -3.97
N SER A 53 -9.53 13.46 -4.63
CA SER A 53 -9.72 12.37 -5.58
C SER A 53 -8.72 12.40 -6.73
N ASN A 54 -8.45 13.59 -7.28
CA ASN A 54 -7.46 13.76 -8.35
C ASN A 54 -6.03 13.48 -7.88
N ILE A 55 -5.68 13.90 -6.66
CA ILE A 55 -4.36 13.63 -6.08
C ILE A 55 -4.17 12.12 -5.89
N TYR A 56 -5.16 11.42 -5.36
CA TYR A 56 -5.09 9.96 -5.19
C TYR A 56 -4.91 9.26 -6.54
N LYS A 57 -5.67 9.62 -7.56
CA LYS A 57 -5.54 9.04 -8.91
C LYS A 57 -4.18 9.28 -9.53
N LYS A 58 -3.65 10.48 -9.42
CA LYS A 58 -2.39 10.87 -10.07
C LYS A 58 -1.15 10.37 -9.33
N LYS A 59 -1.20 10.33 -7.99
CA LYS A 59 0.01 10.14 -7.17
C LYS A 59 0.01 8.86 -6.34
N TYR A 60 -1.15 8.39 -5.88
CA TYR A 60 -1.20 7.35 -4.85
C TYR A 60 -1.74 6.01 -5.33
N TYR A 61 -2.71 5.98 -6.24
CA TYR A 61 -3.21 4.70 -6.75
C TYR A 61 -2.12 3.99 -7.55
N ILE A 62 -1.87 2.73 -7.20
CA ILE A 62 -0.91 1.91 -7.95
C ILE A 62 -1.50 1.48 -9.28
N LYS A 63 -0.61 1.25 -10.23
CA LYS A 63 -0.91 0.80 -11.58
C LYS A 63 -0.26 -0.56 -11.82
N ASP A 64 -0.91 -1.39 -12.62
CA ASP A 64 -0.32 -2.66 -13.05
C ASP A 64 0.79 -2.45 -14.10
N LEU A 65 1.34 -3.53 -14.64
CA LEU A 65 2.39 -3.48 -15.65
C LEU A 65 1.95 -2.81 -16.96
N ASN A 66 0.63 -2.75 -17.22
CA ASN A 66 0.04 -2.10 -18.39
C ASN A 66 -0.36 -0.64 -18.13
N ASN A 67 0.07 -0.04 -17.00
CA ASN A 67 -0.30 1.29 -16.55
C ASN A 67 -1.80 1.49 -16.29
N GLN A 68 -2.53 0.40 -16.02
CA GLN A 68 -3.92 0.47 -15.61
C GLN A 68 -4.01 0.69 -14.09
N ILE A 69 -4.79 1.67 -13.67
CA ILE A 69 -5.03 1.94 -12.25
C ILE A 69 -5.86 0.77 -11.67
N ILE A 70 -5.38 0.15 -10.60
CA ILE A 70 -6.03 -0.99 -9.96
C ILE A 70 -6.70 -0.68 -8.64
N GLU A 71 -6.43 0.47 -8.06
CA GLU A 71 -7.11 0.96 -6.87
C GLU A 71 -8.18 1.99 -7.26
N SER A 72 -9.33 1.98 -6.57
CA SER A 72 -10.47 2.81 -6.95
C SER A 72 -10.92 3.80 -5.88
N CYS A 73 -10.43 3.65 -4.65
CA CYS A 73 -10.79 4.52 -3.53
C CYS A 73 -9.63 4.64 -2.54
N PRO A 74 -9.60 5.68 -1.71
CA PRO A 74 -8.56 5.84 -0.68
C PRO A 74 -8.47 4.67 0.30
N GLU A 75 -9.58 4.01 0.60
CA GLU A 75 -9.60 2.83 1.47
C GLU A 75 -8.75 1.68 0.90
N ASP A 76 -8.67 1.54 -0.42
CA ASP A 76 -7.77 0.57 -1.07
C ASP A 76 -6.30 0.90 -0.79
N VAL A 77 -5.94 2.18 -0.80
CA VAL A 77 -4.59 2.65 -0.42
C VAL A 77 -4.31 2.33 1.05
N PHE A 78 -5.25 2.60 1.94
CA PHE A 78 -5.10 2.31 3.37
C PHE A 78 -4.89 0.82 3.61
N LYS A 79 -5.65 -0.03 2.93
CA LYS A 79 -5.49 -1.49 2.98
C LYS A 79 -4.10 -1.93 2.51
N ARG A 80 -3.65 -1.41 1.39
CA ARG A 80 -2.34 -1.74 0.82
C ARG A 80 -1.20 -1.34 1.76
N VAL A 81 -1.19 -0.10 2.21
CA VAL A 81 -0.14 0.44 3.07
C VAL A 81 -0.11 -0.28 4.42
N SER A 82 -1.25 -0.41 5.08
CA SER A 82 -1.33 -1.07 6.38
C SER A 82 -0.92 -2.54 6.32
N SER A 83 -1.34 -3.25 5.28
CA SER A 83 -1.01 -4.66 5.08
C SER A 83 0.48 -4.87 4.80
N PHE A 84 1.06 -4.04 3.95
CA PHE A 84 2.47 -4.14 3.58
C PHE A 84 3.40 -3.84 4.76
N ILE A 85 3.15 -2.76 5.48
CA ILE A 85 3.97 -2.38 6.63
C ILE A 85 3.84 -3.40 7.77
N ALA A 86 2.62 -3.84 8.07
CA ALA A 86 2.39 -4.83 9.11
C ALA A 86 2.98 -6.21 8.79
N ALA A 87 3.15 -6.53 7.52
CA ALA A 87 3.77 -7.80 7.10
C ALA A 87 5.23 -7.95 7.55
N SER A 88 5.88 -6.87 7.97
CA SER A 88 7.24 -6.91 8.54
C SER A 88 7.30 -7.45 9.98
N GLU A 89 6.17 -7.56 10.66
CA GLU A 89 6.12 -8.11 12.02
C GLU A 89 6.48 -9.60 12.05
N THR A 90 6.92 -10.07 13.21
CA THR A 90 7.54 -11.39 13.37
C THR A 90 6.55 -12.56 13.38
N SER A 91 5.29 -12.33 13.73
CA SER A 91 4.27 -13.37 13.80
C SER A 91 3.00 -12.98 13.06
N THR A 92 2.28 -13.97 12.55
CA THR A 92 1.00 -13.76 11.86
C THR A 92 -0.02 -13.03 12.74
N SER A 93 -0.07 -13.34 14.02
CA SER A 93 -0.96 -12.67 14.97
C SER A 93 -0.64 -11.19 15.10
N LYS A 94 0.63 -10.82 15.23
CA LYS A 94 1.08 -9.43 15.27
C LYS A 94 0.85 -8.72 13.95
N GLN A 95 1.12 -9.38 12.84
CA GLN A 95 0.87 -8.84 11.49
C GLN A 95 -0.60 -8.43 11.34
N LYS A 96 -1.53 -9.32 11.66
CA LYS A 96 -2.97 -9.04 11.60
C LYS A 96 -3.38 -7.90 12.53
N LYS A 97 -2.93 -7.93 13.76
CA LYS A 97 -3.22 -6.91 14.78
C LYS A 97 -2.78 -5.52 14.30
N TRP A 98 -1.52 -5.40 13.89
CA TRP A 98 -0.97 -4.11 13.48
C TRP A 98 -1.58 -3.61 12.17
N ALA A 99 -1.88 -4.50 11.22
CA ALA A 99 -2.56 -4.11 10.00
C ALA A 99 -3.94 -3.49 10.28
N GLU A 100 -4.71 -4.07 11.19
CA GLU A 100 -6.00 -3.52 11.61
C GLU A 100 -5.86 -2.16 12.28
N ILE A 101 -4.88 -2.01 13.18
CA ILE A 101 -4.59 -0.74 13.87
C ILE A 101 -4.19 0.33 12.85
N PHE A 102 -3.26 0.02 11.97
CA PHE A 102 -2.78 0.98 10.96
C PHE A 102 -3.90 1.39 10.00
N TYR A 103 -4.73 0.45 9.58
CA TYR A 103 -5.89 0.79 8.73
C TYR A 103 -6.84 1.77 9.42
N LYS A 104 -7.19 1.50 10.68
CA LYS A 104 -8.05 2.37 11.46
C LYS A 104 -7.45 3.75 11.68
N ASP A 105 -6.16 3.82 11.97
CA ASP A 105 -5.47 5.10 12.18
C ASP A 105 -5.44 5.94 10.91
N LEU A 106 -5.21 5.32 9.75
CA LEU A 106 -5.25 6.00 8.46
C LEU A 106 -6.68 6.45 8.12
N TYR A 107 -7.65 5.58 8.31
CA TYR A 107 -9.06 5.88 8.02
C TYR A 107 -9.58 7.04 8.89
N ASN A 108 -9.24 7.06 10.16
CA ASN A 108 -9.69 8.09 11.11
C ASN A 108 -8.85 9.37 11.03
N GLY A 109 -7.79 9.40 10.23
CA GLY A 109 -6.92 10.55 10.10
C GLY A 109 -6.03 10.81 11.31
N TYR A 110 -5.82 9.83 12.17
CA TYR A 110 -4.92 9.95 13.32
C TYR A 110 -3.45 9.97 12.94
N PHE A 111 -3.13 9.40 11.79
CA PHE A 111 -1.79 9.35 11.23
C PHE A 111 -1.83 9.44 9.71
N LEU A 112 -0.97 10.27 9.13
CA LEU A 112 -0.74 10.36 7.70
C LEU A 112 0.75 10.17 7.42
N PRO A 113 1.15 9.11 6.74
CA PRO A 113 2.55 8.94 6.33
C PRO A 113 2.93 9.93 5.23
N GLY A 114 4.22 10.06 4.97
CA GLY A 114 4.72 10.83 3.84
C GLY A 114 4.13 10.33 2.52
N GLY A 115 4.01 11.21 1.52
CA GLY A 115 3.38 10.89 0.24
C GLY A 115 4.01 9.71 -0.49
N ARG A 116 5.32 9.50 -0.33
CA ARG A 116 6.02 8.34 -0.95
C ARG A 116 5.61 7.00 -0.34
N VAL A 117 5.22 6.97 0.91
CA VAL A 117 4.67 5.77 1.55
C VAL A 117 3.31 5.43 0.93
N PHE A 118 2.42 6.41 0.78
CA PHE A 118 1.15 6.20 0.10
C PHE A 118 1.32 5.75 -1.36
N ALA A 119 2.27 6.35 -2.07
CA ALA A 119 2.50 6.04 -3.47
C ALA A 119 3.21 4.70 -3.70
N GLY A 120 4.06 4.27 -2.79
CA GLY A 120 4.99 3.17 -3.02
C GLY A 120 4.88 1.95 -2.13
N ALA A 121 4.41 2.10 -0.88
CA ALA A 121 4.34 0.97 0.04
C ALA A 121 3.38 -0.10 -0.47
N GLY A 122 3.88 -1.31 -0.66
CA GLY A 122 3.08 -2.42 -1.14
C GLY A 122 2.87 -2.47 -2.66
N ASP A 123 3.55 -1.62 -3.43
CA ASP A 123 3.57 -1.74 -4.89
C ASP A 123 4.43 -2.94 -5.29
N ILE A 124 3.79 -3.95 -5.85
CA ILE A 124 4.46 -5.20 -6.28
C ILE A 124 4.89 -5.17 -7.74
N TYR A 125 4.58 -4.12 -8.47
CA TYR A 125 4.89 -3.99 -9.90
C TYR A 125 6.16 -3.17 -10.16
N ARG A 126 6.50 -2.25 -9.24
CA ARG A 126 7.63 -1.32 -9.39
C ARG A 126 8.38 -1.18 -8.08
N LEU A 127 9.70 -1.14 -8.18
CA LEU A 127 10.54 -0.78 -7.04
C LEU A 127 10.43 0.72 -6.82
N LYS A 128 9.90 1.11 -5.67
CA LYS A 128 9.75 2.50 -5.26
C LYS A 128 10.43 2.74 -3.93
N THR A 129 11.08 3.90 -3.79
CA THR A 129 11.61 4.33 -2.50
C THR A 129 10.50 4.87 -1.62
N LEU A 130 10.57 4.59 -0.32
CA LEU A 130 9.65 5.12 0.68
C LEU A 130 10.23 6.32 1.44
N ALA A 131 11.49 6.66 1.20
CA ALA A 131 12.13 7.82 1.80
C ALA A 131 11.87 9.08 0.98
N ASN A 132 11.66 10.20 1.67
CA ASN A 132 11.33 11.47 1.01
C ASN A 132 12.56 12.19 0.48
N CYS A 133 13.66 12.16 1.22
CA CYS A 133 14.86 12.93 0.90
C CYS A 133 16.10 12.05 0.93
N PHE A 134 17.04 12.34 0.03
CA PHE A 134 18.33 11.68 -0.05
C PHE A 134 19.44 12.71 -0.11
N VAL A 135 20.55 12.37 0.50
CA VAL A 135 21.82 13.08 0.29
C VAL A 135 22.74 12.18 -0.52
N SER A 136 23.14 12.62 -1.68
CA SER A 136 24.08 11.91 -2.54
C SER A 136 25.43 12.63 -2.52
N LYS A 137 26.50 11.87 -2.35
CA LYS A 137 27.87 12.37 -2.49
C LYS A 137 28.40 11.97 -3.86
N ILE A 138 28.84 12.96 -4.62
CA ILE A 138 29.55 12.74 -5.87
C ILE A 138 31.04 12.77 -5.53
N GLU A 139 31.69 11.61 -5.61
CA GLU A 139 33.11 11.49 -5.24
C GLU A 139 34.05 11.83 -6.37
N LYS A 140 33.62 11.66 -7.61
CA LYS A 140 34.43 11.92 -8.77
C LYS A 140 33.55 12.35 -9.95
N ASP A 141 33.92 13.47 -10.53
CA ASP A 141 33.30 13.95 -11.75
C ASP A 141 34.13 13.41 -12.93
N GLU A 142 33.68 12.32 -13.52
CA GLU A 142 34.30 11.72 -14.70
C GLU A 142 33.54 12.19 -15.94
N ILE A 143 34.19 13.06 -16.69
CA ILE A 143 33.70 13.49 -18.00
C ILE A 143 34.29 12.55 -19.07
#